data_0ec10c46fb03f53eeb174556dc639b33
#
_entry.id   0ec10c46fb03f53eeb174556dc639b33
#
_cell.length_a   1.000
_cell.length_b   1.000
_cell.length_c   1.000
_cell.angle_alpha   90.00
_cell.angle_beta   90.00
_cell.angle_gamma   90.00
#
_symmetry.space_group_name_H-M   'P 1'
#
loop_
_entity.id
_entity.type
_entity.pdbx_description
1 polymer ?
#
loop_
_entity_poly.entity_id
_entity_poly.type
_entity_poly.pdbx_seq_one_letter_code
_entity_poly.pdbx_strand_id
1 'polypeptide(L)'
;MNLEVSGFFAPADIYDVSKERLTLIHSSEEGFYELYRGERAGHFRAFKCLKPEFRGNLLQETMLQKEFEIGFSLKHPGIRETYSYTQVESLGNCIEMEWIDGCTLDEYLHNATPDEGSFRRMAEELCDAVANMHAHQIIHRDIKPSNIMVTHQGKFLKLIDFSLADSSSHALLKQPAGTIGYAAPEVLAGQDANQRSDIYSLGKVLSRMTPRHRKALAKCMDANPSGRYDSAEQLKDSLLRRPTLWPWIAAVPLVAGIAWFALQAPEAVPAPQMPEMPEITETPETEMTVPPASAKKPQEQSGNKNVNAHDIDAIFNEASDLFK
;
A
#
# COMPACT_ATOMS: atom_id res chain seq x y z
N MET A 1 33.04 14.99 -32.00
CA MET A 1 33.07 13.61 -31.54
C MET A 1 31.62 13.18 -31.49
N ASN A 2 31.14 12.64 -32.63
CA ASN A 2 29.74 12.22 -32.80
C ASN A 2 29.54 10.90 -32.09
N LEU A 3 28.77 10.89 -30.99
CA LEU A 3 28.27 9.65 -30.40
C LEU A 3 27.08 9.21 -31.24
N GLU A 4 27.34 8.33 -32.21
CA GLU A 4 26.31 7.51 -32.82
C GLU A 4 25.71 6.59 -31.75
N VAL A 5 24.50 6.92 -31.31
CA VAL A 5 23.65 5.98 -30.60
C VAL A 5 23.05 5.07 -31.67
N SER A 6 23.87 4.19 -32.21
CA SER A 6 23.42 3.16 -33.15
C SER A 6 23.21 1.87 -32.39
N GLY A 7 21.97 1.44 -32.37
CA GLY A 7 21.67 0.02 -32.34
C GLY A 7 21.09 -0.53 -31.07
N PHE A 8 19.76 -0.61 -31.04
CA PHE A 8 19.05 -1.78 -30.49
C PHE A 8 17.60 -1.90 -30.99
N PHE A 9 17.24 -1.16 -32.03
CA PHE A 9 15.96 -1.45 -32.69
C PHE A 9 16.29 -1.86 -34.15
N ALA A 10 16.12 -3.15 -34.43
CA ALA A 10 15.91 -3.58 -35.80
C ALA A 10 14.78 -2.72 -36.38
N PRO A 11 14.81 -2.34 -37.69
CA PRO A 11 13.70 -1.63 -38.29
C PRO A 11 12.45 -2.44 -37.95
N ALA A 12 11.55 -1.83 -37.17
CA ALA A 12 10.29 -2.46 -36.81
C ALA A 12 9.67 -2.90 -38.15
N ASP A 13 9.40 -4.18 -38.27
CA ASP A 13 8.58 -4.67 -39.33
C ASP A 13 7.36 -3.75 -39.32
N ILE A 14 7.19 -2.99 -40.40
CA ILE A 14 6.00 -2.17 -40.64
C ILE A 14 4.90 -3.19 -40.85
N TYR A 15 4.39 -3.73 -39.75
CA TYR A 15 3.26 -4.62 -39.79
C TYR A 15 2.07 -3.75 -40.17
N ASP A 16 1.51 -4.06 -41.30
CA ASP A 16 0.34 -3.40 -41.87
C ASP A 16 -0.87 -3.58 -40.94
N VAL A 17 -0.91 -2.76 -39.87
CA VAL A 17 -2.08 -2.61 -38.97
C VAL A 17 -3.23 -1.93 -39.75
N SER A 18 -3.00 -1.48 -40.97
CA SER A 18 -3.97 -0.79 -41.81
C SER A 18 -5.21 -1.63 -42.20
N LYS A 19 -5.14 -2.94 -41.98
CA LYS A 19 -6.31 -3.87 -42.14
C LYS A 19 -7.04 -4.11 -40.81
N GLU A 20 -6.53 -3.67 -39.68
CA GLU A 20 -7.13 -3.91 -38.38
C GLU A 20 -8.21 -2.84 -38.09
N ARG A 21 -9.39 -3.30 -37.72
CA ARG A 21 -10.47 -2.40 -37.25
C ARG A 21 -10.11 -1.85 -35.92
N LEU A 22 -9.43 -0.69 -35.90
CA LEU A 22 -9.15 0.07 -34.67
C LEU A 22 -10.43 0.73 -34.20
N THR A 23 -10.78 0.48 -32.94
CA THR A 23 -11.93 1.12 -32.27
C THR A 23 -11.40 1.99 -31.14
N LEU A 24 -11.70 3.29 -31.17
CA LEU A 24 -11.39 4.19 -30.06
C LEU A 24 -12.20 3.75 -28.82
N ILE A 25 -11.51 3.46 -27.73
CA ILE A 25 -12.11 3.02 -26.46
C ILE A 25 -12.14 4.15 -25.45
N HIS A 26 -11.08 4.94 -25.40
CA HIS A 26 -10.97 6.04 -24.46
C HIS A 26 -10.13 7.16 -25.04
N SER A 27 -10.55 8.40 -24.83
CA SER A 27 -9.77 9.60 -25.06
C SER A 27 -9.78 10.40 -23.76
N SER A 28 -8.61 10.61 -23.18
CA SER A 28 -8.50 11.38 -21.94
C SER A 28 -8.92 12.82 -22.16
N GLU A 29 -9.84 13.37 -21.37
CA GLU A 29 -10.30 14.76 -21.53
C GLU A 29 -9.18 15.77 -21.32
N GLU A 30 -8.38 15.59 -20.26
CA GLU A 30 -7.28 16.49 -19.89
C GLU A 30 -5.88 15.94 -20.25
N GLY A 31 -5.80 14.66 -20.65
CA GLY A 31 -4.55 13.98 -20.96
C GLY A 31 -4.19 14.00 -22.44
N PHE A 32 -3.00 13.50 -22.75
CA PHE A 32 -2.40 13.53 -24.09
C PHE A 32 -2.62 12.25 -24.90
N TYR A 33 -3.31 11.25 -24.32
CA TYR A 33 -3.38 9.89 -24.84
C TYR A 33 -4.77 9.48 -25.29
N GLU A 34 -4.78 8.61 -26.28
CA GLU A 34 -5.94 7.84 -26.73
C GLU A 34 -5.65 6.35 -26.60
N LEU A 35 -6.68 5.57 -26.30
CA LEU A 35 -6.63 4.12 -26.22
C LEU A 35 -7.54 3.51 -27.26
N TYR A 36 -6.98 2.66 -28.11
CA TYR A 36 -7.70 1.93 -29.13
C TYR A 36 -7.66 0.44 -28.84
N ARG A 37 -8.73 -0.25 -29.24
CA ARG A 37 -8.76 -1.71 -29.36
C ARG A 37 -8.56 -2.08 -30.81
N GLY A 38 -7.64 -2.97 -31.09
CA GLY A 38 -7.44 -3.62 -32.38
C GLY A 38 -7.38 -5.13 -32.26
N GLU A 39 -7.33 -5.83 -33.37
CA GLU A 39 -7.15 -7.27 -33.40
C GLU A 39 -5.83 -7.58 -34.15
N ARG A 40 -4.99 -8.40 -33.54
CA ARG A 40 -3.73 -8.84 -34.12
C ARG A 40 -3.61 -10.36 -34.01
N ALA A 41 -3.40 -11.04 -35.12
CA ALA A 41 -3.31 -12.50 -35.18
C ALA A 41 -4.47 -13.22 -34.44
N GLY A 42 -5.70 -12.73 -34.58
CA GLY A 42 -6.90 -13.30 -33.94
C GLY A 42 -7.06 -12.97 -32.46
N HIS A 43 -6.23 -12.09 -31.89
CA HIS A 43 -6.31 -11.67 -30.50
C HIS A 43 -6.53 -10.17 -30.38
N PHE A 44 -7.42 -9.77 -29.50
CA PHE A 44 -7.57 -8.36 -29.15
C PHE A 44 -6.31 -7.82 -28.48
N ARG A 45 -5.95 -6.58 -28.85
CA ARG A 45 -4.85 -5.80 -28.32
C ARG A 45 -5.33 -4.40 -27.98
N ALA A 46 -4.69 -3.79 -27.00
CA ALA A 46 -4.86 -2.37 -26.70
C ALA A 46 -3.67 -1.60 -27.27
N PHE A 47 -3.95 -0.45 -27.87
CA PHE A 47 -2.95 0.46 -28.42
C PHE A 47 -3.11 1.81 -27.75
N LYS A 48 -2.10 2.24 -26.96
CA LYS A 48 -2.05 3.56 -26.37
C LYS A 48 -1.15 4.44 -27.22
N CYS A 49 -1.69 5.55 -27.72
CA CYS A 49 -0.97 6.49 -28.57
C CYS A 49 -1.24 7.93 -28.13
N LEU A 50 -0.46 8.86 -28.68
CA LEU A 50 -0.73 10.28 -28.50
C LEU A 50 -1.93 10.72 -29.34
N LYS A 51 -2.72 11.66 -28.81
CA LYS A 51 -3.72 12.37 -29.60
C LYS A 51 -3.06 13.07 -30.78
N PRO A 52 -3.77 13.29 -31.91
CA PRO A 52 -3.20 13.88 -33.09
C PRO A 52 -2.43 15.19 -32.86
N GLU A 53 -2.95 16.06 -32.00
CA GLU A 53 -2.37 17.37 -31.68
C GLU A 53 -1.05 17.30 -30.89
N PHE A 54 -0.74 16.16 -30.28
CA PHE A 54 0.49 15.96 -29.49
C PHE A 54 1.53 15.09 -30.22
N ARG A 55 1.20 14.55 -31.39
CA ARG A 55 2.14 13.72 -32.16
C ARG A 55 3.30 14.58 -32.66
N GLY A 56 4.50 14.05 -32.55
CA GLY A 56 5.73 14.76 -32.89
C GLY A 56 6.20 15.75 -31.82
N ASN A 57 5.47 15.92 -30.71
CA ASN A 57 5.98 16.68 -29.58
C ASN A 57 6.96 15.82 -28.81
N LEU A 58 8.23 16.24 -28.78
CA LEU A 58 9.33 15.47 -28.20
C LEU A 58 9.08 15.06 -26.74
N LEU A 59 8.49 15.96 -25.93
CA LEU A 59 8.23 15.65 -24.51
C LEU A 59 7.21 14.54 -24.36
N GLN A 60 6.07 14.62 -25.04
CA GLN A 60 5.01 13.61 -24.98
C GLN A 60 5.46 12.26 -25.59
N GLU A 61 6.21 12.30 -26.70
CA GLU A 61 6.79 11.09 -27.29
C GLU A 61 7.77 10.41 -26.31
N THR A 62 8.63 11.20 -25.65
CA THR A 62 9.55 10.67 -24.63
C THR A 62 8.81 10.08 -23.44
N MET A 63 7.69 10.67 -23.03
CA MET A 63 6.86 10.15 -21.94
C MET A 63 6.18 8.83 -22.34
N LEU A 64 5.65 8.74 -23.56
CA LEU A 64 5.06 7.52 -24.08
C LEU A 64 6.10 6.40 -24.16
N GLN A 65 7.31 6.72 -24.63
CA GLN A 65 8.42 5.76 -24.67
C GLN A 65 8.85 5.32 -23.26
N LYS A 66 8.95 6.24 -22.29
CA LYS A 66 9.23 5.91 -20.88
C LYS A 66 8.18 4.94 -20.33
N GLU A 67 6.89 5.20 -20.56
CA GLU A 67 5.82 4.31 -20.11
C GLU A 67 5.96 2.92 -20.73
N PHE A 68 6.30 2.84 -22.04
CA PHE A 68 6.59 1.57 -22.69
C PHE A 68 7.75 0.84 -22.01
N GLU A 69 8.89 1.47 -21.79
CA GLU A 69 10.09 0.85 -21.21
C GLU A 69 9.81 0.30 -19.81
N ILE A 70 9.08 1.05 -18.99
CA ILE A 70 8.64 0.61 -17.66
C ILE A 70 7.72 -0.61 -17.79
N GLY A 71 6.65 -0.51 -18.58
CA GLY A 71 5.68 -1.60 -18.73
C GLY A 71 6.27 -2.86 -19.33
N PHE A 72 7.21 -2.72 -20.29
CA PHE A 72 7.88 -3.83 -20.95
C PHE A 72 8.82 -4.60 -20.02
N SER A 73 9.42 -3.90 -19.05
CA SER A 73 10.30 -4.51 -18.04
C SER A 73 9.55 -5.33 -17.00
N LEU A 74 8.23 -5.13 -16.86
CA LEU A 74 7.42 -5.77 -15.83
C LEU A 74 6.71 -7.03 -16.40
N LYS A 75 6.92 -8.17 -15.74
CA LYS A 75 6.25 -9.44 -16.09
C LYS A 75 5.63 -10.05 -14.84
N HIS A 76 4.32 -9.83 -14.67
CA HIS A 76 3.58 -10.32 -13.52
C HIS A 76 2.08 -10.49 -13.88
N PRO A 77 1.39 -11.55 -13.42
CA PRO A 77 -0.02 -11.78 -13.77
C PRO A 77 -0.98 -10.66 -13.31
N GLY A 78 -0.66 -9.96 -12.20
CA GLY A 78 -1.39 -8.80 -11.69
C GLY A 78 -0.99 -7.46 -12.33
N ILE A 79 -0.18 -7.47 -13.37
CA ILE A 79 0.26 -6.30 -14.14
C ILE A 79 -0.13 -6.50 -15.59
N ARG A 80 -0.67 -5.46 -16.25
CA ARG A 80 -0.98 -5.49 -17.68
C ARG A 80 0.28 -5.72 -18.49
N GLU A 81 0.26 -6.72 -19.34
CA GLU A 81 1.41 -7.04 -20.19
C GLU A 81 1.59 -6.00 -21.30
N THR A 82 2.82 -5.54 -21.48
CA THR A 82 3.25 -4.66 -22.56
C THR A 82 4.04 -5.48 -23.56
N TYR A 83 3.65 -5.44 -24.85
CA TYR A 83 4.21 -6.28 -25.89
C TYR A 83 5.27 -5.58 -26.72
N SER A 84 4.95 -4.40 -27.27
CA SER A 84 5.84 -3.70 -28.19
C SER A 84 5.60 -2.19 -28.20
N TYR A 85 6.63 -1.46 -28.66
CA TYR A 85 6.50 -0.08 -29.09
C TYR A 85 6.50 -0.09 -30.63
N THR A 86 5.39 0.27 -31.23
CA THR A 86 5.18 0.11 -32.67
C THR A 86 4.66 1.38 -33.30
N GLN A 87 4.91 1.55 -34.60
CA GLN A 87 4.32 2.63 -35.38
C GLN A 87 3.11 2.12 -36.13
N VAL A 88 1.97 2.75 -35.92
CA VAL A 88 0.71 2.48 -36.62
C VAL A 88 0.42 3.64 -37.55
N GLU A 89 0.20 3.40 -38.82
CA GLU A 89 0.08 4.44 -39.88
C GLU A 89 -0.93 5.56 -39.51
N SER A 90 -2.08 5.19 -38.97
CA SER A 90 -3.14 6.13 -38.61
C SER A 90 -2.96 6.77 -37.20
N LEU A 91 -2.17 6.15 -36.32
CA LEU A 91 -2.05 6.54 -34.92
C LEU A 91 -0.68 7.13 -34.55
N GLY A 92 0.36 6.93 -35.36
CA GLY A 92 1.74 7.26 -35.03
C GLY A 92 2.37 6.22 -34.08
N ASN A 93 3.23 6.65 -33.17
CA ASN A 93 3.86 5.79 -32.19
C ASN A 93 2.86 5.30 -31.14
N CYS A 94 2.82 3.99 -30.92
CA CYS A 94 1.87 3.33 -30.03
C CYS A 94 2.59 2.34 -29.08
N ILE A 95 2.09 2.22 -27.87
CA ILE A 95 2.37 1.08 -27.01
C ILE A 95 1.32 0.00 -27.30
N GLU A 96 1.75 -1.15 -27.81
CA GLU A 96 0.91 -2.34 -27.93
C GLU A 96 0.95 -3.13 -26.63
N MET A 97 -0.23 -3.48 -26.10
CA MET A 97 -0.37 -4.11 -24.80
C MET A 97 -1.57 -5.04 -24.73
N GLU A 98 -1.65 -5.80 -23.65
CA GLU A 98 -2.73 -6.72 -23.36
C GLU A 98 -4.09 -5.99 -23.37
N TRP A 99 -5.05 -6.55 -24.13
CA TRP A 99 -6.45 -6.22 -23.97
C TRP A 99 -7.02 -6.98 -22.79
N ILE A 100 -7.51 -6.26 -21.79
CA ILE A 100 -8.13 -6.84 -20.59
C ILE A 100 -9.64 -6.77 -20.79
N ASP A 101 -10.29 -7.94 -20.90
CA ASP A 101 -11.75 -8.03 -20.88
C ASP A 101 -12.25 -7.89 -19.43
N GLY A 102 -12.69 -6.68 -19.10
CA GLY A 102 -13.04 -6.32 -17.72
C GLY A 102 -13.56 -4.90 -17.61
N CYS A 103 -13.71 -4.45 -16.37
CA CYS A 103 -14.05 -3.08 -16.01
C CYS A 103 -13.01 -2.53 -15.03
N THR A 104 -12.96 -1.23 -14.82
CA THR A 104 -12.11 -0.65 -13.78
C THR A 104 -12.58 -1.07 -12.38
N LEU A 105 -11.67 -1.09 -11.41
CA LEU A 105 -12.05 -1.35 -10.03
C LEU A 105 -13.04 -0.29 -9.50
N ASP A 106 -12.97 0.92 -10.03
CA ASP A 106 -13.92 1.99 -9.68
C ASP A 106 -15.34 1.63 -10.12
N GLU A 107 -15.52 1.21 -11.37
CA GLU A 107 -16.81 0.72 -11.91
C GLU A 107 -17.28 -0.54 -11.19
N TYR A 108 -16.37 -1.46 -10.89
CA TYR A 108 -16.70 -2.67 -10.13
C TYR A 108 -17.24 -2.35 -8.75
N LEU A 109 -16.57 -1.46 -8.00
CA LEU A 109 -16.97 -1.07 -6.65
C LEU A 109 -18.22 -0.19 -6.60
N HIS A 110 -18.58 0.45 -7.71
CA HIS A 110 -19.85 1.14 -7.83
C HIS A 110 -21.05 0.17 -7.83
N ASN A 111 -20.86 -1.01 -8.42
CA ASN A 111 -21.92 -2.00 -8.62
C ASN A 111 -21.88 -3.16 -7.61
N ALA A 112 -20.75 -3.40 -6.94
CA ALA A 112 -20.57 -4.54 -6.04
C ALA A 112 -19.56 -4.24 -4.93
N THR A 113 -19.76 -4.84 -3.77
CA THR A 113 -18.76 -4.89 -2.70
C THR A 113 -18.21 -6.30 -2.61
N PRO A 114 -16.88 -6.52 -2.68
CA PRO A 114 -16.30 -7.84 -2.53
C PRO A 114 -16.63 -8.47 -1.17
N ASP A 115 -16.96 -9.74 -1.16
CA ASP A 115 -16.97 -10.52 0.07
C ASP A 115 -15.55 -10.68 0.65
N GLU A 116 -15.43 -11.21 1.87
CA GLU A 116 -14.13 -11.34 2.54
C GLU A 116 -13.16 -12.24 1.75
N GLY A 117 -13.65 -13.31 1.12
CA GLY A 117 -12.81 -14.22 0.32
C GLY A 117 -12.29 -13.54 -0.94
N SER A 118 -13.17 -12.85 -1.67
CA SER A 118 -12.83 -12.05 -2.85
C SER A 118 -11.89 -10.89 -2.49
N PHE A 119 -12.16 -10.18 -1.39
CA PHE A 119 -11.28 -9.12 -0.91
C PHE A 119 -9.86 -9.62 -0.65
N ARG A 120 -9.71 -10.74 0.10
CA ARG A 120 -8.39 -11.30 0.42
C ARG A 120 -7.59 -11.65 -0.82
N ARG A 121 -8.23 -12.33 -1.79
CA ARG A 121 -7.58 -12.67 -3.05
C ARG A 121 -7.18 -11.41 -3.83
N MET A 122 -8.09 -10.46 -4.01
CA MET A 122 -7.83 -9.21 -4.72
C MET A 122 -6.72 -8.38 -4.03
N ALA A 123 -6.72 -8.33 -2.70
CA ALA A 123 -5.67 -7.65 -1.94
C ALA A 123 -4.31 -8.34 -2.09
N GLU A 124 -4.27 -9.68 -2.12
CA GLU A 124 -3.07 -10.47 -2.39
C GLU A 124 -2.52 -10.15 -3.78
N GLU A 125 -3.35 -10.27 -4.83
CA GLU A 125 -2.98 -10.00 -6.22
C GLU A 125 -2.41 -8.58 -6.40
N LEU A 126 -3.05 -7.59 -5.79
CA LEU A 126 -2.63 -6.19 -5.88
C LEU A 126 -1.33 -5.92 -5.11
N CYS A 127 -1.19 -6.48 -3.91
CA CYS A 127 0.05 -6.38 -3.15
C CYS A 127 1.22 -7.05 -3.87
N ASP A 128 1.00 -8.22 -4.49
CA ASP A 128 2.04 -8.94 -5.24
C ASP A 128 2.45 -8.17 -6.51
N ALA A 129 1.50 -7.55 -7.21
CA ALA A 129 1.80 -6.70 -8.35
C ALA A 129 2.69 -5.51 -7.95
N VAL A 130 2.33 -4.80 -6.88
CA VAL A 130 3.11 -3.66 -6.39
C VAL A 130 4.47 -4.10 -5.83
N ALA A 131 4.54 -5.22 -5.12
CA ALA A 131 5.81 -5.79 -4.66
C ALA A 131 6.74 -6.12 -5.82
N ASN A 132 6.20 -6.69 -6.92
CA ASN A 132 6.98 -6.95 -8.14
C ASN A 132 7.54 -5.65 -8.73
N MET A 133 6.75 -4.57 -8.80
CA MET A 133 7.24 -3.26 -9.28
C MET A 133 8.36 -2.74 -8.39
N HIS A 134 8.18 -2.78 -7.08
CA HIS A 134 9.17 -2.31 -6.10
C HIS A 134 10.49 -3.12 -6.17
N ALA A 135 10.41 -4.44 -6.42
CA ALA A 135 11.58 -5.28 -6.64
C ALA A 135 12.39 -4.87 -7.90
N HIS A 136 11.71 -4.31 -8.91
CA HIS A 136 12.34 -3.72 -10.09
C HIS A 136 12.71 -2.23 -9.91
N GLN A 137 12.67 -1.71 -8.67
CA GLN A 137 12.94 -0.29 -8.35
C GLN A 137 12.02 0.69 -9.08
N ILE A 138 10.78 0.29 -9.34
CA ILE A 138 9.76 1.11 -9.98
C ILE A 138 8.71 1.49 -8.93
N ILE A 139 8.44 2.79 -8.81
CA ILE A 139 7.38 3.37 -7.98
C ILE A 139 6.23 3.76 -8.90
N HIS A 140 5.02 3.32 -8.59
CA HIS A 140 3.86 3.55 -9.46
C HIS A 140 3.36 4.99 -9.44
N ARG A 141 3.26 5.60 -8.26
CA ARG A 141 2.89 7.00 -8.00
C ARG A 141 1.42 7.37 -8.24
N ASP A 142 0.64 6.54 -8.93
CA ASP A 142 -0.78 6.80 -9.22
C ASP A 142 -1.66 5.54 -9.06
N ILE A 143 -1.49 4.83 -7.94
CA ILE A 143 -2.34 3.69 -7.59
C ILE A 143 -3.72 4.21 -7.17
N LYS A 144 -4.73 3.93 -8.01
CA LYS A 144 -6.14 4.32 -7.80
C LYS A 144 -7.07 3.33 -8.48
N PRO A 145 -8.35 3.27 -8.12
CA PRO A 145 -9.28 2.29 -8.67
C PRO A 145 -9.45 2.35 -10.20
N SER A 146 -9.33 3.54 -10.81
CA SER A 146 -9.39 3.67 -12.28
C SER A 146 -8.17 3.13 -13.00
N ASN A 147 -7.04 2.94 -12.31
CA ASN A 147 -5.81 2.34 -12.84
C ASN A 147 -5.67 0.84 -12.50
N ILE A 148 -6.76 0.21 -12.07
CA ILE A 148 -6.84 -1.22 -11.76
C ILE A 148 -8.02 -1.80 -12.53
N MET A 149 -7.78 -2.82 -13.34
CA MET A 149 -8.83 -3.57 -14.03
C MET A 149 -9.23 -4.80 -13.22
N VAL A 150 -10.53 -5.12 -13.25
CA VAL A 150 -11.11 -6.36 -12.73
C VAL A 150 -11.60 -7.17 -13.92
N THR A 151 -11.02 -8.34 -14.19
CA THR A 151 -11.41 -9.17 -15.33
C THR A 151 -12.85 -9.68 -15.19
N HIS A 152 -13.60 -9.80 -16.28
CA HIS A 152 -14.94 -10.38 -16.26
C HIS A 152 -14.92 -11.85 -15.82
N GLN A 153 -13.95 -12.61 -16.30
CA GLN A 153 -13.73 -13.99 -15.88
C GLN A 153 -12.75 -14.05 -14.70
N GLY A 154 -13.11 -14.76 -13.65
CA GLY A 154 -12.27 -14.96 -12.47
C GLY A 154 -12.14 -13.78 -11.52
N LYS A 155 -12.52 -12.57 -11.94
CA LYS A 155 -12.38 -11.33 -11.15
C LYS A 155 -10.94 -11.11 -10.65
N PHE A 156 -9.96 -11.37 -11.53
CA PHE A 156 -8.55 -11.07 -11.27
C PHE A 156 -8.26 -9.58 -11.42
N LEU A 157 -7.35 -9.06 -10.59
CA LEU A 157 -6.91 -7.68 -10.68
C LEU A 157 -5.69 -7.55 -11.60
N LYS A 158 -5.67 -6.47 -12.38
CA LYS A 158 -4.50 -6.06 -13.16
C LYS A 158 -4.27 -4.56 -13.02
N LEU A 159 -3.07 -4.20 -12.60
CA LEU A 159 -2.58 -2.82 -12.59
C LEU A 159 -2.25 -2.40 -14.02
N ILE A 160 -2.72 -1.23 -14.48
CA ILE A 160 -2.74 -0.91 -15.92
C ILE A 160 -2.05 0.38 -16.23
N ASP A 161 -1.74 1.33 -15.71
CA ASP A 161 -1.20 2.61 -16.20
C ASP A 161 0.12 2.97 -15.53
N PHE A 162 1.17 3.17 -16.30
CA PHE A 162 2.52 3.50 -15.83
C PHE A 162 2.98 4.89 -16.28
N SER A 163 2.06 5.76 -16.75
CA SER A 163 2.41 7.09 -17.27
C SER A 163 3.10 7.97 -16.23
N LEU A 164 2.73 7.84 -14.95
CA LEU A 164 3.34 8.55 -13.83
C LEU A 164 4.39 7.72 -13.07
N ALA A 165 4.58 6.46 -13.45
CA ALA A 165 5.55 5.59 -12.80
C ALA A 165 6.97 6.14 -12.97
N ASP A 166 7.82 5.90 -11.97
CA ASP A 166 9.19 6.38 -11.93
C ASP A 166 10.16 5.24 -11.65
N SER A 167 11.30 5.31 -12.32
CA SER A 167 12.41 4.40 -12.10
C SER A 167 13.70 5.19 -11.99
N SER A 168 14.73 4.58 -11.43
CA SER A 168 16.05 5.21 -11.29
C SER A 168 16.65 5.69 -12.63
N SER A 169 16.28 5.05 -13.74
CA SER A 169 16.74 5.40 -15.10
C SER A 169 16.06 6.64 -15.71
N HIS A 170 14.91 7.07 -15.17
CA HIS A 170 14.10 8.16 -15.74
C HIS A 170 13.92 9.35 -14.79
N ALA A 171 14.83 9.56 -13.86
CA ALA A 171 14.72 10.57 -12.81
C ALA A 171 14.52 12.02 -13.31
N LEU A 172 14.94 12.32 -14.54
CA LEU A 172 14.82 13.66 -15.14
C LEU A 172 13.43 13.98 -15.69
N LEU A 173 12.55 12.99 -15.87
CA LEU A 173 11.20 13.15 -16.43
C LEU A 173 10.12 13.12 -15.34
N LYS A 174 10.47 13.49 -14.11
CA LYS A 174 9.52 13.54 -13.00
C LYS A 174 8.45 14.60 -13.24
N GLN A 175 7.19 14.17 -13.22
CA GLN A 175 6.05 15.08 -13.22
C GLN A 175 5.44 15.16 -11.81
N PRO A 176 4.74 16.27 -11.50
CA PRO A 176 3.84 16.30 -10.35
C PRO A 176 2.90 15.10 -10.46
N ALA A 177 2.91 14.24 -9.48
CA ALA A 177 2.22 12.95 -9.57
C ALA A 177 1.20 12.80 -8.44
N GLY A 178 0.17 12.04 -8.74
CA GLY A 178 -0.81 11.55 -7.78
C GLY A 178 -2.18 12.21 -7.91
N THR A 179 -3.20 11.36 -7.86
CA THR A 179 -4.61 11.79 -7.88
C THR A 179 -5.01 12.21 -6.47
N ILE A 180 -5.58 13.42 -6.35
CA ILE A 180 -6.15 13.92 -5.07
C ILE A 180 -7.08 12.85 -4.49
N GLY A 181 -6.85 12.49 -3.22
CA GLY A 181 -7.60 11.45 -2.51
C GLY A 181 -6.90 10.09 -2.41
N TYR A 182 -5.95 9.78 -3.31
CA TYR A 182 -5.15 8.54 -3.26
C TYR A 182 -3.66 8.82 -3.03
N ALA A 183 -3.15 9.96 -3.49
CA ALA A 183 -1.76 10.35 -3.30
C ALA A 183 -1.41 10.54 -1.83
N ALA A 184 -0.21 10.11 -1.46
CA ALA A 184 0.31 10.25 -0.11
C ALA A 184 0.58 11.74 0.24
N PRO A 185 0.46 12.15 1.51
CA PRO A 185 0.64 13.54 1.93
C PRO A 185 1.98 14.14 1.53
N GLU A 186 3.07 13.38 1.63
CA GLU A 186 4.41 13.82 1.24
C GLU A 186 4.51 14.09 -0.27
N VAL A 187 3.80 13.30 -1.09
CA VAL A 187 3.76 13.50 -2.55
C VAL A 187 2.97 14.75 -2.90
N LEU A 188 1.84 14.98 -2.23
CA LEU A 188 1.05 16.22 -2.38
C LEU A 188 1.83 17.45 -1.91
N ALA A 189 2.75 17.30 -0.95
CA ALA A 189 3.67 18.35 -0.50
C ALA A 189 4.89 18.54 -1.43
N GLY A 190 4.92 17.86 -2.58
CA GLY A 190 5.99 17.98 -3.57
C GLY A 190 7.28 17.22 -3.25
N GLN A 191 7.25 16.33 -2.25
CA GLN A 191 8.38 15.45 -1.93
C GLN A 191 8.46 14.28 -2.91
N ASP A 192 9.63 13.67 -3.01
CA ASP A 192 9.81 12.48 -3.86
C ASP A 192 8.99 11.29 -3.34
N ALA A 193 8.23 10.68 -4.26
CA ALA A 193 7.52 9.44 -3.99
C ALA A 193 8.52 8.28 -3.80
N ASN A 194 8.15 7.35 -2.94
CA ASN A 194 8.90 6.12 -2.66
C ASN A 194 7.91 4.95 -2.46
N GLN A 195 8.43 3.76 -2.17
CA GLN A 195 7.60 2.57 -1.96
C GLN A 195 6.49 2.78 -0.92
N ARG A 196 6.77 3.53 0.15
CA ARG A 196 5.78 3.82 1.19
C ARG A 196 4.68 4.78 0.74
N SER A 197 4.93 5.57 -0.31
CA SER A 197 3.88 6.38 -0.95
C SER A 197 2.89 5.49 -1.71
N ASP A 198 3.36 4.46 -2.41
CA ASP A 198 2.49 3.46 -3.04
C ASP A 198 1.71 2.63 -1.99
N ILE A 199 2.33 2.31 -0.84
CA ILE A 199 1.64 1.65 0.29
C ILE A 199 0.46 2.51 0.81
N TYR A 200 0.63 3.83 0.88
CA TYR A 200 -0.47 4.73 1.25
C TYR A 200 -1.62 4.64 0.25
N SER A 201 -1.32 4.72 -1.05
CA SER A 201 -2.31 4.61 -2.12
C SER A 201 -3.00 3.25 -2.13
N LEU A 202 -2.26 2.14 -1.90
CA LEU A 202 -2.82 0.81 -1.68
C LEU A 202 -3.81 0.78 -0.51
N GLY A 203 -3.43 1.37 0.62
CA GLY A 203 -4.31 1.49 1.79
C GLY A 203 -5.62 2.20 1.46
N LYS A 204 -5.56 3.28 0.68
CA LYS A 204 -6.74 4.02 0.19
C LYS A 204 -7.62 3.15 -0.72
N VAL A 205 -7.04 2.45 -1.68
CA VAL A 205 -7.78 1.57 -2.60
C VAL A 205 -8.44 0.43 -1.83
N LEU A 206 -7.68 -0.29 -0.99
CA LEU A 206 -8.19 -1.42 -0.23
C LEU A 206 -9.27 -1.01 0.79
N SER A 207 -9.19 0.20 1.35
CA SER A 207 -10.21 0.71 2.27
C SER A 207 -11.57 0.95 1.59
N ARG A 208 -11.60 1.18 0.27
CA ARG A 208 -12.85 1.25 -0.50
C ARG A 208 -13.47 -0.12 -0.75
N MET A 209 -12.67 -1.18 -0.73
CA MET A 209 -13.13 -2.54 -1.02
C MET A 209 -13.78 -3.21 0.19
N THR A 210 -13.42 -2.80 1.41
CA THR A 210 -13.93 -3.43 2.64
C THR A 210 -13.94 -2.47 3.83
N PRO A 211 -14.96 -2.53 4.71
CA PRO A 211 -14.94 -1.84 6.00
C PRO A 211 -14.11 -2.59 7.07
N ARG A 212 -13.62 -3.79 6.74
CA ARG A 212 -12.83 -4.64 7.63
C ARG A 212 -11.34 -4.24 7.60
N HIS A 213 -10.50 -4.93 8.33
CA HIS A 213 -9.05 -4.71 8.37
C HIS A 213 -8.61 -3.28 8.74
N ARG A 214 -9.47 -2.51 9.43
CA ARG A 214 -9.25 -1.07 9.73
C ARG A 214 -7.87 -0.75 10.30
N LYS A 215 -7.35 -1.59 11.21
CA LYS A 215 -6.03 -1.36 11.84
C LYS A 215 -4.89 -1.46 10.82
N ALA A 216 -4.91 -2.48 9.97
CA ALA A 216 -3.90 -2.67 8.93
C ALA A 216 -3.96 -1.55 7.89
N LEU A 217 -5.18 -1.22 7.42
CA LEU A 217 -5.37 -0.18 6.41
C LEU A 217 -5.08 1.23 6.98
N ALA A 218 -5.43 1.51 8.24
CA ALA A 218 -5.05 2.76 8.89
C ALA A 218 -3.54 2.94 9.01
N LYS A 219 -2.80 1.84 9.28
CA LYS A 219 -1.33 1.87 9.28
C LYS A 219 -0.76 2.21 7.89
N CYS A 220 -1.35 1.71 6.80
CA CYS A 220 -0.93 2.13 5.45
C CYS A 220 -1.08 3.64 5.24
N MET A 221 -2.15 4.21 5.78
CA MET A 221 -2.55 5.61 5.58
C MET A 221 -2.00 6.55 6.67
N ASP A 222 -0.98 6.13 7.42
CA ASP A 222 -0.30 7.02 8.37
C ASP A 222 0.26 8.25 7.63
N ALA A 223 0.08 9.43 8.21
CA ALA A 223 0.60 10.67 7.64
C ALA A 223 2.13 10.64 7.55
N ASN A 224 2.80 10.04 8.55
CA ASN A 224 4.24 9.85 8.55
C ASN A 224 4.59 8.57 7.77
N PRO A 225 5.37 8.64 6.67
CA PRO A 225 5.79 7.45 5.92
C PRO A 225 6.46 6.38 6.76
N SER A 226 7.19 6.76 7.84
CA SER A 226 7.85 5.81 8.74
C SER A 226 6.88 4.99 9.59
N GLY A 227 5.64 5.44 9.77
CA GLY A 227 4.58 4.72 10.49
C GLY A 227 3.92 3.63 9.65
N ARG A 228 4.12 3.63 8.32
CA ARG A 228 3.52 2.69 7.38
C ARG A 228 4.24 1.34 7.38
N TYR A 229 3.78 0.41 6.56
CA TYR A 229 4.53 -0.81 6.24
C TYR A 229 5.73 -0.46 5.36
N ASP A 230 6.81 -1.22 5.49
CA ASP A 230 8.03 -1.01 4.70
C ASP A 230 7.87 -1.53 3.28
N SER A 231 7.02 -2.54 3.07
CA SER A 231 6.79 -3.14 1.76
C SER A 231 5.35 -3.64 1.57
N ALA A 232 4.98 -3.89 0.31
CA ALA A 232 3.68 -4.45 -0.05
C ALA A 232 3.50 -5.88 0.48
N GLU A 233 4.58 -6.66 0.61
CA GLU A 233 4.57 -7.99 1.22
C GLU A 233 4.19 -7.93 2.70
N GLN A 234 4.76 -6.98 3.46
CA GLN A 234 4.38 -6.81 4.87
C GLN A 234 2.91 -6.44 5.03
N LEU A 235 2.38 -5.60 4.15
CA LEU A 235 0.95 -5.29 4.11
C LEU A 235 0.15 -6.55 3.80
N LYS A 236 0.51 -7.31 2.76
CA LYS A 236 -0.13 -8.58 2.38
C LYS A 236 -0.19 -9.53 3.56
N ASP A 237 0.93 -9.78 4.22
CA ASP A 237 1.01 -10.65 5.39
C ASP A 237 0.08 -10.20 6.51
N SER A 238 0.01 -8.90 6.77
CA SER A 238 -0.88 -8.33 7.78
C SER A 238 -2.36 -8.55 7.47
N LEU A 239 -2.75 -8.48 6.19
CA LEU A 239 -4.13 -8.69 5.74
C LEU A 239 -4.52 -10.17 5.69
N LEU A 240 -3.58 -11.05 5.31
CA LEU A 240 -3.85 -12.48 5.09
C LEU A 240 -3.61 -13.35 6.31
N ARG A 241 -2.95 -12.84 7.36
CA ARG A 241 -2.78 -13.60 8.61
C ARG A 241 -4.12 -14.08 9.12
N ARG A 242 -4.30 -15.38 9.14
CA ARG A 242 -5.39 -16.02 9.88
C ARG A 242 -5.06 -15.90 11.36
N PRO A 243 -6.01 -15.51 12.22
CA PRO A 243 -5.78 -15.64 13.65
C PRO A 243 -5.42 -17.10 13.95
N THR A 244 -4.22 -17.33 14.42
CA THR A 244 -3.81 -18.68 14.84
C THR A 244 -4.63 -19.03 16.09
N LEU A 245 -5.63 -19.88 15.92
CA LEU A 245 -6.39 -20.46 17.03
C LEU A 245 -5.53 -21.47 17.85
N TRP A 246 -4.31 -21.73 17.37
CA TRP A 246 -3.39 -22.70 17.95
C TRP A 246 -3.16 -22.53 19.47
N PRO A 247 -2.94 -21.32 20.03
CA PRO A 247 -2.75 -21.20 21.47
C PRO A 247 -3.99 -21.61 22.27
N TRP A 248 -5.20 -21.39 21.74
CA TRP A 248 -6.44 -21.78 22.40
C TRP A 248 -6.73 -23.27 22.30
N ILE A 249 -6.39 -23.88 21.16
CA ILE A 249 -6.53 -25.34 20.95
C ILE A 249 -5.57 -26.12 21.87
N ALA A 250 -4.37 -25.59 22.12
CA ALA A 250 -3.42 -26.18 23.07
C ALA A 250 -3.81 -25.91 24.53
N ALA A 251 -4.49 -24.80 24.83
CA ALA A 251 -4.92 -24.46 26.19
C ALA A 251 -6.11 -25.30 26.66
N VAL A 252 -7.01 -25.71 25.78
CA VAL A 252 -8.21 -26.53 26.15
C VAL A 252 -7.85 -27.83 26.82
N PRO A 253 -6.95 -28.70 26.31
CA PRO A 253 -6.58 -29.94 27.00
C PRO A 253 -5.80 -29.69 28.30
N LEU A 254 -5.04 -28.61 28.37
CA LEU A 254 -4.32 -28.24 29.60
C LEU A 254 -5.29 -27.85 30.71
N VAL A 255 -6.29 -27.02 30.41
CA VAL A 255 -7.33 -26.61 31.39
C VAL A 255 -8.20 -27.81 31.76
N ALA A 256 -8.57 -28.68 30.79
CA ALA A 256 -9.30 -29.89 31.07
C ALA A 256 -8.49 -30.85 31.94
N GLY A 257 -7.18 -31.00 31.73
CA GLY A 257 -6.28 -31.81 32.55
C GLY A 257 -6.14 -31.27 33.97
N ILE A 258 -6.02 -29.97 34.17
CA ILE A 258 -6.00 -29.34 35.48
C ILE A 258 -7.33 -29.53 36.21
N ALA A 259 -8.45 -29.33 35.54
CA ALA A 259 -9.79 -29.57 36.09
C ALA A 259 -10.00 -31.03 36.48
N TRP A 260 -9.57 -31.96 35.63
CA TRP A 260 -9.62 -33.41 35.92
C TRP A 260 -8.77 -33.78 37.14
N PHE A 261 -7.55 -33.22 37.24
CA PHE A 261 -6.66 -33.46 38.40
C PHE A 261 -7.22 -32.85 39.68
N ALA A 262 -7.82 -31.68 39.63
CA ALA A 262 -8.46 -31.02 40.78
C ALA A 262 -9.69 -31.79 41.28
N LEU A 263 -10.44 -32.44 40.39
CA LEU A 263 -11.58 -33.31 40.73
C LEU A 263 -11.16 -34.67 41.35
N GLN A 264 -9.92 -35.09 41.18
CA GLN A 264 -9.35 -36.33 41.75
C GLN A 264 -8.52 -36.09 42.99
N ALA A 265 -8.38 -34.81 43.43
CA ALA A 265 -7.66 -34.51 44.67
C ALA A 265 -8.36 -35.23 45.85
N PRO A 266 -7.68 -36.10 46.62
CA PRO A 266 -8.26 -36.74 47.80
C PRO A 266 -8.74 -35.69 48.78
N GLU A 267 -9.90 -35.98 49.40
CA GLU A 267 -10.43 -35.13 50.48
C GLU A 267 -9.31 -34.82 51.51
N ALA A 268 -9.18 -33.55 51.86
CA ALA A 268 -8.15 -33.10 52.80
C ALA A 268 -8.29 -33.90 54.10
N VAL A 269 -7.25 -34.63 54.44
CA VAL A 269 -7.15 -35.27 55.75
C VAL A 269 -7.32 -34.19 56.80
N PRO A 270 -8.27 -34.33 57.77
CA PRO A 270 -8.46 -33.32 58.81
C PRO A 270 -7.16 -33.15 59.61
N ALA A 271 -6.78 -31.91 59.78
CA ALA A 271 -5.58 -31.54 60.52
C ALA A 271 -5.59 -32.15 61.94
N PRO A 272 -4.47 -32.73 62.39
CA PRO A 272 -4.39 -33.25 63.78
C PRO A 272 -4.68 -32.14 64.76
N GLN A 273 -5.62 -32.39 65.70
CA GLN A 273 -5.92 -31.48 66.79
C GLN A 273 -4.66 -31.32 67.63
N MET A 274 -4.12 -30.12 67.73
CA MET A 274 -3.03 -29.84 68.68
C MET A 274 -3.58 -29.84 70.12
N PRO A 275 -2.85 -30.46 71.08
CA PRO A 275 -3.24 -30.43 72.46
C PRO A 275 -3.18 -28.99 73.01
N GLU A 276 -4.18 -28.64 73.82
CA GLU A 276 -4.26 -27.35 74.53
C GLU A 276 -3.03 -27.15 75.37
N MET A 277 -2.30 -26.05 75.13
CA MET A 277 -1.22 -25.62 76.05
C MET A 277 -1.81 -24.88 77.28
N PRO A 278 -1.29 -25.11 78.43
CA PRO A 278 -1.78 -24.45 79.66
C PRO A 278 -1.45 -22.94 79.71
N GLU A 279 -2.38 -22.21 80.20
CA GLU A 279 -2.43 -20.76 80.47
C GLU A 279 -1.21 -20.30 81.30
N ILE A 280 -0.37 -19.43 80.70
CA ILE A 280 0.72 -18.82 81.46
C ILE A 280 0.28 -17.41 81.93
N THR A 281 0.19 -17.25 83.16
CA THR A 281 -0.11 -16.00 83.92
C THR A 281 0.82 -14.84 83.56
N GLU A 282 0.22 -13.70 83.42
CA GLU A 282 0.84 -12.37 83.20
C GLU A 282 1.82 -11.95 84.35
N THR A 283 2.92 -11.32 83.97
CA THR A 283 3.68 -10.41 84.84
C THR A 283 4.24 -9.25 84.02
N PRO A 284 4.49 -8.06 84.63
CA PRO A 284 4.09 -6.81 84.03
C PRO A 284 5.20 -6.05 83.28
N GLU A 285 4.72 -5.04 82.57
CA GLU A 285 5.38 -4.02 81.77
C GLU A 285 6.73 -3.52 82.24
N THR A 286 7.64 -3.35 81.30
CA THR A 286 8.73 -2.36 81.42
C THR A 286 8.81 -1.56 80.12
N GLU A 287 8.46 -0.29 80.23
CA GLU A 287 8.58 0.77 79.25
C GLU A 287 10.02 0.89 78.76
N MET A 288 10.21 0.87 77.42
CA MET A 288 11.40 1.38 76.79
C MET A 288 11.06 2.23 75.56
N THR A 289 11.31 3.51 75.76
CA THR A 289 11.17 4.62 74.81
C THR A 289 12.08 4.44 73.58
N VAL A 290 11.53 4.58 72.39
CA VAL A 290 12.24 4.62 71.13
C VAL A 290 12.26 6.07 70.59
N PRO A 291 13.42 6.64 70.22
CA PRO A 291 13.48 7.97 69.59
C PRO A 291 13.12 7.90 68.09
N PRO A 292 12.58 8.98 67.49
CA PRO A 292 12.05 8.96 66.07
C PRO A 292 13.16 9.10 65.04
N ALA A 293 13.14 8.23 64.03
CA ALA A 293 13.98 8.32 62.87
C ALA A 293 13.36 9.24 61.80
N SER A 294 14.13 10.21 61.39
CA SER A 294 13.87 11.21 60.37
C SER A 294 13.80 10.58 58.95
N ALA A 295 12.66 10.66 58.31
CA ALA A 295 12.50 10.30 56.89
C ALA A 295 12.69 11.55 56.02
N LYS A 296 13.75 11.55 55.20
CA LYS A 296 13.93 12.49 54.08
C LYS A 296 13.26 11.91 52.82
N LYS A 297 12.28 12.65 52.26
CA LYS A 297 11.71 12.45 50.94
C LYS A 297 12.64 13.07 49.88
N PRO A 298 12.80 12.45 48.69
CA PRO A 298 13.39 13.12 47.55
C PRO A 298 12.36 14.03 46.86
N GLN A 299 12.78 15.22 46.49
CA GLN A 299 12.00 16.17 45.70
C GLN A 299 12.00 15.79 44.22
N GLU A 300 10.83 15.66 43.62
CA GLU A 300 10.59 15.72 42.17
C GLU A 300 10.69 17.16 41.68
N GLN A 301 11.59 17.42 40.76
CA GLN A 301 11.58 18.66 39.95
C GLN A 301 10.78 18.47 38.71
N SER A 302 9.55 18.97 38.69
CA SER A 302 8.69 19.16 37.51
C SER A 302 9.11 20.43 36.78
N GLY A 303 9.67 20.29 35.60
CA GLY A 303 9.95 21.37 34.66
C GLY A 303 8.89 21.41 33.56
N ASN A 304 7.76 22.02 33.79
CA ASN A 304 6.72 22.28 32.82
C ASN A 304 7.05 23.58 32.07
N LYS A 305 7.42 23.50 30.77
CA LYS A 305 7.46 24.67 29.88
C LYS A 305 6.18 24.70 29.05
N ASN A 306 5.24 25.52 29.49
CA ASN A 306 4.12 25.96 28.69
C ASN A 306 4.65 26.81 27.53
N VAL A 307 4.40 26.35 26.28
CA VAL A 307 4.53 27.17 25.08
C VAL A 307 3.19 27.86 24.90
N ASN A 308 3.17 29.19 24.93
CA ASN A 308 1.97 30.01 24.79
C ASN A 308 1.52 30.04 23.35
N ALA A 309 0.20 30.01 23.14
CA ALA A 309 -0.48 30.06 21.83
C ALA A 309 -0.19 31.33 21.02
N HIS A 310 0.50 32.34 21.55
CA HIS A 310 0.86 33.57 20.85
C HIS A 310 2.09 33.45 19.93
N ASP A 311 2.90 32.38 20.06
CA ASP A 311 4.09 32.22 19.21
C ASP A 311 3.79 31.58 17.85
N ILE A 312 2.60 31.00 17.67
CA ILE A 312 2.20 30.34 16.43
C ILE A 312 1.73 31.37 15.39
N ASP A 313 1.08 32.44 15.80
CA ASP A 313 0.61 33.49 14.90
C ASP A 313 1.74 34.36 14.32
N ALA A 314 2.88 34.45 15.00
CA ALA A 314 4.04 35.19 14.51
C ALA A 314 4.73 34.46 13.34
N ILE A 315 4.74 33.13 13.32
CA ILE A 315 5.37 32.32 12.29
C ILE A 315 4.52 32.31 10.99
N PHE A 316 3.20 32.41 11.11
CA PHE A 316 2.29 32.45 9.96
C PHE A 316 2.32 33.80 9.20
N ASN A 317 2.60 34.91 9.88
CA ASN A 317 2.68 36.22 9.25
C ASN A 317 4.00 36.44 8.50
N GLU A 318 5.09 35.84 8.95
CA GLU A 318 6.41 35.96 8.30
C GLU A 318 6.49 35.14 6.98
N ALA A 319 5.72 34.05 6.88
CA ALA A 319 5.65 33.24 5.67
C ALA A 319 4.76 33.88 4.57
N SER A 320 3.82 34.78 4.92
CA SER A 320 2.91 35.40 3.98
C SER A 320 3.54 36.57 3.20
N ASP A 321 4.62 37.16 3.73
CA ASP A 321 5.30 38.30 3.07
C ASP A 321 6.43 37.88 2.11
N LEU A 322 6.75 36.59 2.04
CA LEU A 322 7.73 36.04 1.10
C LEU A 322 7.14 35.62 -0.26
N PHE A 323 5.82 35.75 -0.43
CA PHE A 323 5.10 35.42 -1.69
C PHE A 323 4.26 36.57 -2.25
N LYS A 324 4.73 37.81 -2.07
CA LYS A 324 4.22 38.95 -2.82
C LYS A 324 5.18 39.42 -3.88
#